data_ab46b2a962931b2a5fb7a07e4bea390c
#
_entry.id   ab46b2a962931b2a5fb7a07e4bea390c
#
_cell.length_a   1.000
_cell.length_b   1.000
_cell.length_c   1.000
_cell.angle_alpha   90.00
_cell.angle_beta   90.00
_cell.angle_gamma   90.00
#
_symmetry.space_group_name_H-M   'P 1'
#
loop_
_entity.id
_entity.type
_entity.pdbx_description
1 polymer ?
#
loop_
_entity_poly.entity_id
_entity_poly.type
_entity_poly.pdbx_seq_one_letter_code
_entity_poly.pdbx_strand_id
1 'polypeptide(L)'
;MDLPISNVLKRGSELETAQLEDEVMGVLTNITDKMALHGGTAVWRCYNGKRFSTDIDVYIWAEDFKDKFIHAAAGVGLDVTKFREKGVTFIHVKKNNTEIKIEPRNAEKYALLMPYERVDGSKINILVLSPEDLILEKIDAYNDRRAYKDLYDITILLNSVKQPCKVKGALQEFVKNIQTPDENIQSYSEFKAVIYAGIVPTYQKMVEFIKRWQM
;
A
#
# COMPACT_ATOMS: atom_id res chain seq x y z
N MET A 1 20.23 -1.33 -12.66
CA MET A 1 19.85 -1.79 -11.31
C MET A 1 19.21 -0.63 -10.58
N ASP A 2 17.99 -0.81 -10.08
CA ASP A 2 17.40 0.20 -9.20
C ASP A 2 18.17 0.20 -7.87
N LEU A 3 18.37 1.38 -7.30
CA LEU A 3 19.02 1.52 -5.99
C LEU A 3 18.08 0.99 -4.90
N PRO A 4 18.60 0.34 -3.83
CA PRO A 4 17.82 -0.03 -2.66
C PRO A 4 17.01 1.16 -2.11
N ILE A 5 15.84 0.88 -1.54
CA ILE A 5 14.96 1.90 -0.96
C ILE A 5 15.70 2.75 0.08
N SER A 6 16.59 2.13 0.87
CA SER A 6 17.45 2.82 1.84
C SER A 6 18.31 3.94 1.25
N ASN A 7 18.67 3.84 -0.03
CA ASN A 7 19.53 4.82 -0.69
C ASN A 7 18.76 5.98 -1.32
N VAL A 8 17.42 5.87 -1.41
CA VAL A 8 16.58 6.87 -2.07
C VAL A 8 15.65 7.60 -1.10
N LEU A 9 15.33 7.03 0.07
CA LEU A 9 14.61 7.74 1.13
C LEU A 9 15.50 8.84 1.71
N LYS A 10 14.98 10.07 1.77
CA LYS A 10 15.75 11.25 2.14
C LYS A 10 15.68 11.60 3.62
N ARG A 11 14.66 11.11 4.33
CA ARG A 11 14.42 11.41 5.75
C ARG A 11 14.73 10.19 6.60
N GLY A 12 15.49 10.37 7.68
CA GLY A 12 15.79 9.29 8.61
C GLY A 12 14.54 8.63 9.20
N SER A 13 13.52 9.43 9.51
CA SER A 13 12.24 8.91 10.01
C SER A 13 11.49 8.05 8.98
N GLU A 14 11.57 8.37 7.68
CA GLU A 14 10.99 7.53 6.62
C GLU A 14 11.72 6.18 6.53
N LEU A 15 13.04 6.19 6.69
CA LEU A 15 13.84 4.97 6.69
C LEU A 15 13.52 4.08 7.90
N GLU A 16 13.44 4.66 9.10
CA GLU A 16 13.07 3.93 10.33
C GLU A 16 11.67 3.32 10.21
N THR A 17 10.68 4.08 9.69
CA THR A 17 9.34 3.58 9.43
C THR A 17 9.36 2.42 8.44
N ALA A 18 10.06 2.55 7.32
CA ALA A 18 10.16 1.52 6.30
C ALA A 18 10.87 0.24 6.81
N GLN A 19 11.87 0.38 7.69
CA GLN A 19 12.51 -0.75 8.38
C GLN A 19 11.56 -1.47 9.34
N LEU A 20 10.77 -0.71 10.10
CA LEU A 20 9.76 -1.28 10.99
C LEU A 20 8.65 -2.01 10.19
N GLU A 21 8.23 -1.47 9.04
CA GLU A 21 7.32 -2.17 8.12
C GLU A 21 7.90 -3.52 7.67
N ASP A 22 9.19 -3.57 7.31
CA ASP A 22 9.85 -4.81 6.90
C ASP A 22 9.86 -5.87 8.02
N GLU A 23 10.10 -5.44 9.26
CA GLU A 23 10.05 -6.33 10.42
C GLU A 23 8.63 -6.86 10.67
N VAL A 24 7.63 -5.98 10.61
CA VAL A 24 6.21 -6.35 10.79
C VAL A 24 5.76 -7.28 9.66
N MET A 25 6.13 -7.01 8.41
CA MET A 25 5.83 -7.91 7.29
C MET A 25 6.50 -9.29 7.48
N GLY A 26 7.71 -9.32 8.03
CA GLY A 26 8.37 -10.57 8.41
C GLY A 26 7.58 -11.36 9.46
N VAL A 27 7.06 -10.69 10.49
CA VAL A 27 6.19 -11.34 11.50
C VAL A 27 4.91 -11.85 10.84
N LEU A 28 4.20 -11.02 10.07
CA LEU A 28 2.94 -11.38 9.44
C LEU A 28 3.07 -12.62 8.55
N THR A 29 4.08 -12.66 7.70
CA THR A 29 4.32 -13.78 6.77
C THR A 29 4.77 -15.07 7.47
N ASN A 30 5.37 -14.97 8.65
CA ASN A 30 5.77 -16.14 9.45
C ASN A 30 4.63 -16.77 10.23
N ILE A 31 3.61 -15.99 10.61
CA ILE A 31 2.50 -16.51 11.44
C ILE A 31 1.33 -17.03 10.62
N THR A 32 1.16 -16.60 9.37
CA THR A 32 0.04 -17.03 8.53
C THR A 32 0.31 -16.86 7.04
N ASP A 33 -0.18 -17.81 6.26
CA ASP A 33 -0.33 -17.74 4.79
C ASP A 33 -1.75 -17.29 4.37
N LYS A 34 -2.66 -17.13 5.36
CA LYS A 34 -4.04 -16.65 5.15
C LYS A 34 -4.10 -15.13 5.25
N MET A 35 -3.35 -14.46 4.39
CA MET A 35 -3.30 -13.00 4.32
C MET A 35 -3.06 -12.53 2.89
N ALA A 36 -3.41 -11.27 2.61
CA ALA A 36 -3.05 -10.60 1.37
C ALA A 36 -2.74 -9.12 1.63
N LEU A 37 -1.55 -8.67 1.27
CA LEU A 37 -1.20 -7.25 1.33
C LEU A 37 -2.00 -6.47 0.28
N HIS A 38 -2.51 -5.30 0.66
CA HIS A 38 -3.16 -4.36 -0.24
C HIS A 38 -2.79 -2.90 0.07
N GLY A 39 -3.57 -1.94 -0.43
CA GLY A 39 -3.36 -0.54 -0.11
C GLY A 39 -2.10 0.10 -0.72
N GLY A 40 -1.62 1.15 -0.07
CA GLY A 40 -0.49 1.95 -0.55
C GLY A 40 0.85 1.23 -0.49
N THR A 41 1.06 0.46 0.56
CA THR A 41 2.30 -0.30 0.76
C THR A 41 2.45 -1.43 -0.26
N ALA A 42 1.35 -2.06 -0.71
CA ALA A 42 1.39 -3.01 -1.83
C ALA A 42 1.85 -2.33 -3.13
N VAL A 43 1.30 -1.15 -3.45
CA VAL A 43 1.72 -0.39 -4.64
C VAL A 43 3.19 -0.02 -4.58
N TRP A 44 3.64 0.42 -3.41
CA TRP A 44 5.03 0.82 -3.20
C TRP A 44 6.01 -0.34 -3.30
N ARG A 45 5.79 -1.39 -2.49
CA ARG A 45 6.76 -2.47 -2.27
C ARG A 45 6.71 -3.58 -3.31
N CYS A 46 5.54 -3.77 -3.97
CA CYS A 46 5.32 -4.91 -4.87
C CYS A 46 5.10 -4.48 -6.33
N TYR A 47 4.64 -3.26 -6.57
CA TYR A 47 4.32 -2.75 -7.91
C TYR A 47 5.17 -1.55 -8.35
N ASN A 48 6.34 -1.38 -7.72
CA ASN A 48 7.32 -0.35 -8.09
C ASN A 48 6.82 1.10 -8.00
N GLY A 49 5.84 1.38 -7.14
CA GLY A 49 5.43 2.74 -6.81
C GLY A 49 6.59 3.51 -6.20
N LYS A 50 6.67 4.82 -6.47
CA LYS A 50 7.76 5.68 -5.96
C LYS A 50 7.24 6.69 -4.95
N ARG A 51 6.16 6.37 -4.26
CA ARG A 51 5.65 7.14 -3.13
C ARG A 51 5.75 6.36 -1.83
N PHE A 52 6.19 7.06 -0.80
CA PHE A 52 6.24 6.53 0.55
C PHE A 52 4.82 6.25 1.09
N SER A 53 4.65 5.14 1.78
CA SER A 53 3.44 4.75 2.50
C SER A 53 3.80 4.41 3.94
N THR A 54 2.93 4.69 4.90
CA THR A 54 3.19 4.52 6.33
C THR A 54 2.32 3.47 7.00
N ASP A 55 1.31 2.97 6.29
CA ASP A 55 0.34 2.03 6.83
C ASP A 55 0.46 0.68 6.13
N ILE A 56 0.29 -0.40 6.87
CA ILE A 56 0.19 -1.76 6.34
C ILE A 56 -1.28 -2.15 6.27
N ASP A 57 -1.84 -2.15 5.06
CA ASP A 57 -3.20 -2.62 4.80
C ASP A 57 -3.16 -4.10 4.43
N VAL A 58 -3.84 -4.96 5.18
CA VAL A 58 -3.85 -6.41 4.93
C VAL A 58 -5.25 -7.01 5.07
N TYR A 59 -5.61 -7.87 4.13
CA TYR A 59 -6.69 -8.83 4.36
C TYR A 59 -6.13 -10.01 5.13
N ILE A 60 -6.83 -10.43 6.20
CA ILE A 60 -6.44 -11.58 7.03
C ILE A 60 -7.70 -12.38 7.34
N TRP A 61 -7.63 -13.70 7.08
CA TRP A 61 -8.73 -14.65 7.34
C TRP A 61 -8.29 -15.85 8.21
N ALA A 62 -7.24 -15.66 9.00
CA ALA A 62 -6.79 -16.59 10.02
C ALA A 62 -7.54 -16.32 11.33
N GLU A 63 -8.19 -17.35 11.91
CA GLU A 63 -9.06 -17.19 13.09
C GLU A 63 -8.29 -16.79 14.36
N ASP A 64 -7.06 -17.25 14.52
CA ASP A 64 -6.20 -17.04 15.68
C ASP A 64 -5.13 -15.95 15.48
N PHE A 65 -5.34 -15.11 14.48
CA PHE A 65 -4.37 -14.10 14.05
C PHE A 65 -3.91 -13.19 15.19
N LYS A 66 -4.84 -12.67 16.01
CA LYS A 66 -4.54 -11.69 17.06
C LYS A 66 -3.50 -12.20 18.05
N ASP A 67 -3.76 -13.38 18.63
CA ASP A 67 -2.90 -13.93 19.68
C ASP A 67 -1.55 -14.35 19.12
N LYS A 68 -1.54 -14.95 17.94
CA LYS A 68 -0.31 -15.28 17.22
C LYS A 68 0.53 -14.06 16.91
N PHE A 69 -0.12 -12.98 16.42
CA PHE A 69 0.59 -11.75 16.07
C PHE A 69 1.22 -11.09 17.30
N ILE A 70 0.46 -10.92 18.38
CA ILE A 70 0.97 -10.32 19.63
C ILE A 70 2.16 -11.13 20.17
N HIS A 71 2.04 -12.46 20.21
CA HIS A 71 3.12 -13.32 20.71
C HIS A 71 4.38 -13.24 19.82
N ALA A 72 4.22 -13.35 18.51
CA ALA A 72 5.35 -13.32 17.57
C ALA A 72 6.03 -11.94 17.52
N ALA A 73 5.25 -10.86 17.57
CA ALA A 73 5.76 -9.48 17.62
C ALA A 73 6.64 -9.27 18.87
N ALA A 74 6.17 -9.70 20.04
CA ALA A 74 6.94 -9.63 21.28
C ALA A 74 8.25 -10.43 21.18
N GLY A 75 8.23 -11.59 20.52
CA GLY A 75 9.41 -12.45 20.33
C GLY A 75 10.54 -11.82 19.52
N VAL A 76 10.24 -10.79 18.71
CA VAL A 76 11.23 -10.04 17.93
C VAL A 76 11.42 -8.58 18.43
N GLY A 77 10.94 -8.28 19.63
CA GLY A 77 11.11 -6.98 20.28
C GLY A 77 10.23 -5.87 19.70
N LEU A 78 9.08 -6.23 19.13
CA LEU A 78 8.06 -5.29 18.69
C LEU A 78 6.96 -5.16 19.76
N ASP A 79 6.63 -3.94 20.12
CA ASP A 79 5.57 -3.65 21.09
C ASP A 79 4.25 -3.39 20.38
N VAL A 80 3.22 -4.22 20.67
CA VAL A 80 1.85 -3.95 20.22
C VAL A 80 1.20 -3.00 21.23
N THR A 81 1.13 -1.70 20.86
CA THR A 81 0.70 -0.62 21.76
C THR A 81 -0.81 -0.42 21.79
N LYS A 82 -1.50 -0.75 20.71
CA LYS A 82 -2.97 -0.71 20.60
C LYS A 82 -3.47 -1.85 19.74
N PHE A 83 -4.57 -2.46 20.19
CA PHE A 83 -5.36 -3.38 19.39
C PHE A 83 -6.83 -3.02 19.58
N ARG A 84 -7.51 -2.51 18.55
CA ARG A 84 -8.91 -2.10 18.60
C ARG A 84 -9.73 -2.91 17.59
N GLU A 85 -10.86 -3.49 18.04
CA GLU A 85 -11.74 -4.37 17.26
C GLU A 85 -13.19 -3.84 17.19
N LYS A 86 -13.44 -2.55 17.25
CA LYS A 86 -14.81 -2.02 17.13
C LYS A 86 -15.02 -1.40 15.75
N GLY A 87 -15.69 -2.13 14.87
CA GLY A 87 -16.02 -1.70 13.50
C GLY A 87 -14.85 -1.82 12.53
N VAL A 88 -13.73 -1.15 12.80
CA VAL A 88 -12.47 -1.28 12.05
C VAL A 88 -11.37 -1.68 13.03
N THR A 89 -10.66 -2.75 12.72
CA THR A 89 -9.52 -3.20 13.52
C THR A 89 -8.29 -2.36 13.16
N PHE A 90 -7.62 -1.82 14.19
CA PHE A 90 -6.34 -1.14 14.05
C PHE A 90 -5.35 -1.74 15.04
N ILE A 91 -4.13 -2.01 14.56
CA ILE A 91 -3.03 -2.46 15.38
C ILE A 91 -1.91 -1.44 15.26
N HIS A 92 -1.48 -0.90 16.38
CA HIS A 92 -0.30 -0.04 16.44
C HIS A 92 0.88 -0.84 16.94
N VAL A 93 1.95 -0.85 16.17
CA VAL A 93 3.19 -1.55 16.48
C VAL A 93 4.30 -0.52 16.62
N LYS A 94 5.05 -0.61 17.72
CA LYS A 94 6.12 0.31 18.05
C LYS A 94 7.44 -0.43 18.24
N LYS A 95 8.51 0.19 17.79
CA LYS A 95 9.90 -0.17 18.10
C LYS A 95 10.71 1.11 18.32
N ASN A 96 11.37 1.24 19.46
CA ASN A 96 12.06 2.47 19.85
C ASN A 96 11.10 3.68 19.78
N ASN A 97 11.42 4.69 18.96
CA ASN A 97 10.61 5.89 18.79
C ASN A 97 9.73 5.87 17.53
N THR A 98 9.74 4.77 16.78
CA THR A 98 8.98 4.62 15.54
C THR A 98 7.73 3.79 15.79
N GLU A 99 6.60 4.24 15.25
CA GLU A 99 5.32 3.54 15.32
C GLU A 99 4.72 3.44 13.91
N ILE A 100 4.13 2.29 13.61
CA ILE A 100 3.33 2.08 12.39
C ILE A 100 1.96 1.55 12.72
N LYS A 101 1.03 1.72 11.78
CA LYS A 101 -0.33 1.20 11.88
C LYS A 101 -0.53 0.05 10.90
N ILE A 102 -1.17 -1.01 11.36
CA ILE A 102 -1.67 -2.10 10.54
C ILE A 102 -3.20 -2.01 10.52
N GLU A 103 -3.80 -2.13 9.34
CA GLU A 103 -5.26 -2.19 9.16
C GLU A 103 -5.66 -3.58 8.64
N PRO A 104 -5.84 -4.58 9.53
CA PRO A 104 -6.32 -5.88 9.11
C PRO A 104 -7.82 -5.84 8.82
N ARG A 105 -8.22 -6.36 7.66
CA ARG A 105 -9.61 -6.57 7.28
C ARG A 105 -9.90 -8.06 7.21
N ASN A 106 -10.93 -8.53 7.92
CA ASN A 106 -11.30 -9.94 7.89
C ASN A 106 -12.07 -10.26 6.60
N ALA A 107 -11.35 -10.68 5.58
CA ALA A 107 -11.94 -11.18 4.34
C ALA A 107 -10.93 -12.06 3.61
N GLU A 108 -11.38 -13.21 3.09
CA GLU A 108 -10.59 -14.02 2.17
C GLU A 108 -10.56 -13.36 0.80
N LYS A 109 -9.37 -13.26 0.22
CA LYS A 109 -9.15 -12.65 -1.08
C LYS A 109 -8.26 -13.52 -1.95
N TYR A 110 -8.56 -13.55 -3.24
CA TYR A 110 -7.61 -14.10 -4.20
C TYR A 110 -6.38 -13.20 -4.28
N ALA A 111 -5.21 -13.78 -4.05
CA ALA A 111 -3.96 -13.06 -4.01
C ALA A 111 -2.90 -13.72 -4.90
N LEU A 112 -1.95 -12.93 -5.35
CA LEU A 112 -0.82 -13.36 -6.15
C LEU A 112 0.44 -13.42 -5.28
N LEU A 113 1.27 -14.44 -5.47
CA LEU A 113 2.59 -14.48 -4.84
C LEU A 113 3.51 -13.50 -5.59
N MET A 114 3.93 -12.43 -4.92
CA MET A 114 4.70 -11.34 -5.50
C MET A 114 5.95 -11.02 -4.66
N PRO A 115 7.03 -10.58 -5.30
CA PRO A 115 8.19 -10.07 -4.58
C PRO A 115 7.82 -8.75 -3.87
N TYR A 116 8.03 -8.71 -2.57
CA TYR A 116 8.01 -7.51 -1.73
C TYR A 116 9.46 -7.03 -1.58
N GLU A 117 9.75 -5.82 -2.05
CA GLU A 117 11.07 -5.21 -1.95
C GLU A 117 11.27 -4.63 -0.55
N ARG A 118 12.26 -5.15 0.18
CA ARG A 118 12.69 -4.64 1.48
C ARG A 118 13.58 -3.41 1.33
N VAL A 119 13.77 -2.71 2.42
CA VAL A 119 14.56 -1.46 2.47
C VAL A 119 16.00 -1.66 2.01
N ASP A 120 16.59 -2.81 2.32
CA ASP A 120 17.96 -3.18 1.94
C ASP A 120 18.09 -3.66 0.47
N GLY A 121 16.98 -3.70 -0.27
CA GLY A 121 16.91 -4.20 -1.66
C GLY A 121 16.73 -5.71 -1.77
N SER A 122 16.73 -6.46 -0.66
CA SER A 122 16.35 -7.87 -0.67
C SER A 122 14.86 -8.02 -0.96
N LYS A 123 14.44 -9.23 -1.38
CA LYS A 123 13.04 -9.50 -1.73
C LYS A 123 12.56 -10.75 -1.01
N ILE A 124 11.36 -10.66 -0.46
CA ILE A 124 10.61 -11.81 0.05
C ILE A 124 9.35 -11.99 -0.78
N ASN A 125 8.90 -13.23 -0.97
CA ASN A 125 7.63 -13.48 -1.66
C ASN A 125 6.48 -13.45 -0.66
N ILE A 126 5.47 -12.63 -0.94
CA ILE A 126 4.27 -12.48 -0.12
C ILE A 126 3.01 -12.55 -0.97
N LEU A 127 1.88 -12.86 -0.34
CA LEU A 127 0.58 -12.77 -1.00
C LEU A 127 0.12 -11.31 -1.05
N VAL A 128 -0.22 -10.84 -2.26
CA VAL A 128 -0.63 -9.45 -2.55
C VAL A 128 -1.84 -9.46 -3.48
N LEU A 129 -2.76 -8.52 -3.33
CA LEU A 129 -3.85 -8.36 -4.28
C LEU A 129 -3.32 -8.12 -5.70
N SER A 130 -4.06 -8.60 -6.69
CA SER A 130 -3.77 -8.33 -8.10
C SER A 130 -3.78 -6.83 -8.40
N PRO A 131 -3.03 -6.36 -9.42
CA PRO A 131 -3.08 -4.94 -9.80
C PRO A 131 -4.49 -4.51 -10.21
N GLU A 132 -5.27 -5.42 -10.77
CA GLU A 132 -6.67 -5.18 -11.13
C GLU A 132 -7.54 -4.91 -9.90
N ASP A 133 -7.43 -5.75 -8.86
CA ASP A 133 -8.22 -5.59 -7.63
C ASP A 133 -7.78 -4.32 -6.88
N LEU A 134 -6.46 -4.04 -6.83
CA LEU A 134 -5.95 -2.80 -6.25
C LEU A 134 -6.45 -1.56 -7.00
N ILE A 135 -6.54 -1.59 -8.34
CA ILE A 135 -7.09 -0.47 -9.12
C ILE A 135 -8.54 -0.22 -8.73
N LEU A 136 -9.36 -1.26 -8.59
CA LEU A 136 -10.76 -1.10 -8.17
C LEU A 136 -10.85 -0.47 -6.78
N GLU A 137 -10.05 -0.94 -5.80
CA GLU A 137 -10.00 -0.32 -4.47
C GLU A 137 -9.54 1.14 -4.50
N LYS A 138 -8.59 1.49 -5.39
CA LYS A 138 -8.11 2.87 -5.54
C LYS A 138 -9.12 3.78 -6.25
N ILE A 139 -9.91 3.24 -7.17
CA ILE A 139 -11.04 3.98 -7.76
C ILE A 139 -12.06 4.32 -6.67
N ASP A 140 -12.45 3.34 -5.85
CA ASP A 140 -13.40 3.56 -4.75
C ASP A 140 -12.85 4.59 -3.74
N ALA A 141 -11.58 4.44 -3.34
CA ALA A 141 -10.94 5.38 -2.43
C ALA A 141 -10.85 6.80 -3.00
N TYR A 142 -10.56 6.94 -4.31
CA TYR A 142 -10.55 8.25 -4.94
C TYR A 142 -11.94 8.87 -5.03
N ASN A 143 -12.96 8.10 -5.38
CA ASN A 143 -14.34 8.57 -5.43
C ASN A 143 -14.83 9.05 -4.05
N ASP A 144 -14.38 8.42 -2.96
CA ASP A 144 -14.71 8.78 -1.59
C ASP A 144 -13.99 10.06 -1.13
N ARG A 145 -12.67 10.14 -1.30
CA ARG A 145 -11.85 11.20 -0.69
C ARG A 145 -11.07 12.08 -1.67
N ARG A 146 -10.99 11.75 -2.93
CA ARG A 146 -10.29 12.50 -4.00
C ARG A 146 -8.85 12.89 -3.66
N ALA A 147 -8.06 11.97 -3.05
CA ALA A 147 -6.67 12.22 -2.73
C ALA A 147 -5.74 11.95 -3.93
N TYR A 148 -4.76 12.82 -4.16
CA TYR A 148 -3.76 12.66 -5.23
C TYR A 148 -3.06 11.30 -5.23
N LYS A 149 -2.77 10.77 -4.03
CA LYS A 149 -2.10 9.48 -3.87
C LYS A 149 -2.87 8.30 -4.48
N ASP A 150 -4.21 8.32 -4.43
CA ASP A 150 -5.01 7.24 -4.99
C ASP A 150 -5.01 7.26 -6.51
N LEU A 151 -5.05 8.45 -7.11
CA LEU A 151 -4.94 8.62 -8.55
C LEU A 151 -3.54 8.22 -9.07
N TYR A 152 -2.49 8.57 -8.33
CA TYR A 152 -1.13 8.15 -8.61
C TYR A 152 -0.99 6.62 -8.57
N ASP A 153 -1.53 5.98 -7.53
CA ASP A 153 -1.49 4.53 -7.38
C ASP A 153 -2.15 3.83 -8.56
N ILE A 154 -3.31 4.32 -9.04
CA ILE A 154 -3.96 3.82 -10.27
C ILE A 154 -2.98 3.88 -11.45
N THR A 155 -2.30 5.02 -11.67
CA THR A 155 -1.37 5.15 -12.82
C THR A 155 -0.20 4.18 -12.74
N ILE A 156 0.32 3.90 -11.55
CA ILE A 156 1.40 2.93 -11.35
C ILE A 156 0.91 1.52 -11.65
N LEU A 157 -0.22 1.11 -11.07
CA LEU A 157 -0.80 -0.23 -11.20
C LEU A 157 -1.16 -0.58 -12.64
N LEU A 158 -1.60 0.39 -13.45
CA LEU A 158 -1.93 0.20 -14.86
C LEU A 158 -0.77 -0.36 -15.69
N ASN A 159 0.49 -0.13 -15.28
CA ASN A 159 1.65 -0.74 -15.93
C ASN A 159 1.81 -2.24 -15.64
N SER A 160 1.09 -2.76 -14.64
CA SER A 160 1.20 -4.16 -14.19
C SER A 160 -0.05 -4.99 -14.49
N VAL A 161 -1.10 -4.40 -15.09
CA VAL A 161 -2.36 -5.07 -15.42
C VAL A 161 -2.12 -6.21 -16.41
N LYS A 162 -2.60 -7.39 -16.08
CA LYS A 162 -2.53 -8.60 -16.91
C LYS A 162 -3.89 -8.98 -17.52
N GLN A 163 -4.98 -8.56 -16.90
CA GLN A 163 -6.35 -8.86 -17.29
C GLN A 163 -7.16 -7.56 -17.51
N PRO A 164 -6.94 -6.84 -18.62
CA PRO A 164 -7.57 -5.52 -18.85
C PRO A 164 -9.10 -5.55 -18.77
N CYS A 165 -9.73 -6.66 -19.13
CA CYS A 165 -11.19 -6.79 -19.08
C CYS A 165 -11.78 -6.62 -17.67
N LYS A 166 -11.01 -6.91 -16.62
CA LYS A 166 -11.46 -6.76 -15.23
C LYS A 166 -11.61 -5.30 -14.80
N VAL A 167 -10.82 -4.40 -15.37
CA VAL A 167 -10.76 -2.99 -14.93
C VAL A 167 -11.27 -2.01 -15.98
N LYS A 168 -11.37 -2.42 -17.24
CA LYS A 168 -11.71 -1.51 -18.35
C LYS A 168 -13.02 -0.75 -18.12
N GLY A 169 -14.09 -1.46 -17.75
CA GLY A 169 -15.41 -0.84 -17.50
C GLY A 169 -15.38 0.15 -16.33
N ALA A 170 -14.76 -0.24 -15.21
CA ALA A 170 -14.62 0.62 -14.03
C ALA A 170 -13.79 1.87 -14.34
N LEU A 171 -12.70 1.73 -15.08
CA LEU A 171 -11.87 2.87 -15.49
C LEU A 171 -12.60 3.81 -16.43
N GLN A 172 -13.41 3.29 -17.37
CA GLN A 172 -14.23 4.12 -18.28
C GLN A 172 -15.24 4.95 -17.49
N GLU A 173 -15.95 4.32 -16.55
CA GLU A 173 -16.90 5.03 -15.68
C GLU A 173 -16.19 6.06 -14.77
N PHE A 174 -15.07 5.66 -14.19
CA PHE A 174 -14.23 6.52 -13.37
C PHE A 174 -13.81 7.79 -14.12
N VAL A 175 -13.22 7.64 -15.31
CA VAL A 175 -12.74 8.78 -16.10
C VAL A 175 -13.87 9.70 -16.56
N LYS A 176 -15.05 9.15 -16.86
CA LYS A 176 -16.22 9.93 -17.24
C LYS A 176 -16.70 10.86 -16.12
N ASN A 177 -16.60 10.40 -14.87
CA ASN A 177 -17.13 11.09 -13.69
C ASN A 177 -16.04 11.69 -12.79
N ILE A 178 -14.76 11.61 -13.18
CA ILE A 178 -13.64 12.02 -12.34
C ILE A 178 -13.70 13.50 -12.00
N GLN A 179 -13.64 13.79 -10.71
CA GLN A 179 -13.50 15.14 -10.17
C GLN A 179 -12.03 15.45 -9.88
N THR A 180 -11.72 16.73 -9.71
CA THR A 180 -10.39 17.16 -9.26
C THR A 180 -10.10 16.69 -7.83
N PRO A 181 -8.83 16.45 -7.47
CA PRO A 181 -8.45 16.17 -6.09
C PRO A 181 -8.97 17.23 -5.11
N ASP A 182 -9.25 16.80 -3.91
CA ASP A 182 -9.65 17.69 -2.82
C ASP A 182 -8.41 18.16 -2.04
N GLU A 183 -8.05 19.42 -2.22
CA GLU A 183 -6.86 20.01 -1.58
C GLU A 183 -6.96 20.05 -0.03
N ASN A 184 -8.17 19.91 0.55
CA ASN A 184 -8.34 19.82 2.01
C ASN A 184 -8.03 18.40 2.52
N ILE A 185 -8.14 17.38 1.68
CA ILE A 185 -7.81 15.99 2.04
C ILE A 185 -6.32 15.70 1.82
N GLN A 186 -5.78 16.17 0.70
CA GLN A 186 -4.36 16.10 0.39
C GLN A 186 -3.99 17.20 -0.60
N SER A 187 -3.20 18.16 -0.16
CA SER A 187 -2.67 19.18 -1.06
C SER A 187 -1.65 18.57 -2.05
N TYR A 188 -1.51 19.21 -3.21
CA TYR A 188 -0.50 18.78 -4.17
C TYR A 188 0.92 18.86 -3.59
N SER A 189 1.17 19.78 -2.66
CA SER A 189 2.45 19.89 -1.95
C SER A 189 2.72 18.68 -1.05
N GLU A 190 1.73 18.24 -0.29
CA GLU A 190 1.83 17.04 0.56
C GLU A 190 2.03 15.79 -0.30
N PHE A 191 1.28 15.67 -1.42
CA PHE A 191 1.49 14.57 -2.36
C PHE A 191 2.92 14.56 -2.91
N LYS A 192 3.47 15.72 -3.31
CA LYS A 192 4.88 15.83 -3.75
C LYS A 192 5.86 15.39 -2.68
N ALA A 193 5.60 15.71 -1.42
CA ALA A 193 6.50 15.42 -0.31
C ALA A 193 6.69 13.93 -0.07
N VAL A 194 5.72 13.08 -0.44
CA VAL A 194 5.82 11.61 -0.29
C VAL A 194 6.40 10.90 -1.51
N ILE A 195 6.60 11.58 -2.64
CA ILE A 195 7.27 11.02 -3.82
C ILE A 195 8.79 11.15 -3.62
N TYR A 196 9.47 10.04 -3.43
CA TYR A 196 10.90 10.00 -3.15
C TYR A 196 11.78 9.86 -4.40
N ALA A 197 11.22 9.43 -5.54
CA ALA A 197 11.94 9.23 -6.79
C ALA A 197 11.06 9.50 -8.02
N GLY A 198 11.70 9.91 -9.12
CA GLY A 198 11.02 10.18 -10.39
C GLY A 198 10.40 11.58 -10.46
N ILE A 199 9.62 11.78 -11.52
CA ILE A 199 8.90 13.04 -11.76
C ILE A 199 7.51 12.94 -11.15
N VAL A 200 7.15 13.91 -10.30
CA VAL A 200 5.81 13.99 -9.72
C VAL A 200 4.80 14.38 -10.82
N PRO A 201 3.83 13.51 -11.15
CA PRO A 201 2.86 13.84 -12.19
C PRO A 201 1.83 14.85 -11.66
N THR A 202 1.37 15.73 -12.54
CA THR A 202 0.21 16.57 -12.25
C THR A 202 -1.09 15.78 -12.39
N TYR A 203 -2.19 16.29 -11.81
CA TYR A 203 -3.52 15.71 -11.98
C TYR A 203 -3.84 15.45 -13.47
N GLN A 204 -3.64 16.46 -14.32
CA GLN A 204 -3.93 16.36 -15.75
C GLN A 204 -3.16 15.22 -16.41
N LYS A 205 -1.85 15.09 -16.11
CA LYS A 205 -1.02 14.03 -16.67
C LYS A 205 -1.48 12.63 -16.22
N MET A 206 -1.90 12.49 -14.96
CA MET A 206 -2.43 11.22 -14.47
C MET A 206 -3.74 10.84 -15.17
N VAL A 207 -4.67 11.78 -15.30
CA VAL A 207 -5.94 11.55 -16.01
C VAL A 207 -5.72 11.24 -17.49
N GLU A 208 -4.82 11.96 -18.18
CA GLU A 208 -4.47 11.69 -19.58
C GLU A 208 -3.87 10.28 -19.74
N PHE A 209 -3.01 9.87 -18.82
CA PHE A 209 -2.44 8.51 -18.82
C PHE A 209 -3.52 7.44 -18.72
N ILE A 210 -4.45 7.57 -17.76
CA ILE A 210 -5.56 6.65 -17.58
C ILE A 210 -6.45 6.60 -18.82
N LYS A 211 -6.76 7.75 -19.42
CA LYS A 211 -7.54 7.84 -20.67
C LYS A 211 -6.89 7.08 -21.83
N ARG A 212 -5.59 7.26 -22.04
CA ARG A 212 -4.84 6.58 -23.11
C ARG A 212 -4.77 5.08 -22.90
N TRP A 213 -4.67 4.63 -21.66
CA TRP A 213 -4.58 3.21 -21.35
C TRP A 213 -5.87 2.44 -21.72
N GLN A 214 -7.01 3.12 -21.80
CA GLN A 214 -8.31 2.52 -22.15
C GLN A 214 -8.52 2.33 -23.65
N MET A 215 -7.76 3.06 -24.49
CA MET A 215 -7.83 2.95 -25.97
C MET A 215 -7.15 1.70 -26.48
#